data_442225ce9be6dac206750eca8c7fd478
#
_entry.id   442225ce9be6dac206750eca8c7fd478
#
_cell.length_a   1.000
_cell.length_b   1.000
_cell.length_c   1.000
_cell.angle_alpha   90.00
_cell.angle_beta   90.00
_cell.angle_gamma   90.00
#
_symmetry.space_group_name_H-M   'P 1'
#
loop_
_entity.id
_entity.type
_entity.pdbx_description
1 polymer ?
#
loop_
_entity_poly.entity_id
_entity_poly.type
_entity_poly.pdbx_seq_one_letter_code
_entity_poly.pdbx_strand_id
1 'polypeptide(L)'
;MRRNEYTHRRRHISNRHLSDKYYYAGEHETATGIRLTQYNEQSLHTKEVRITDTSFSKLSDSDQIDWFEVSGLTNADAITRIVKDFGLHNLDAKDILTPQHVVKVEEYKGRMLIVLNSCYYDVNNEMRSEHISILVANNTVITFTESNNPVFEAAHKALLSNMLNIRKKGSGLLLAFLLNTIIANLVESASKVEEILEDIEE
;
A
#
# COMPACT_ATOMS: atom_id res chain seq x y z
N MET A 1 -3.05 10.73 43.60
CA MET A 1 -2.60 9.42 43.14
C MET A 1 -3.75 8.76 42.38
N ARG A 2 -3.80 8.86 41.08
CA ARG A 2 -4.78 8.15 40.26
C ARG A 2 -3.99 7.20 39.33
N ARG A 3 -4.12 5.90 39.59
CA ARG A 3 -3.58 4.84 38.74
C ARG A 3 -4.37 4.81 37.43
N ASN A 4 -3.69 5.05 36.31
CA ASN A 4 -4.21 4.75 34.96
C ASN A 4 -4.13 3.24 34.74
N GLU A 5 -5.25 2.57 34.77
CA GLU A 5 -5.37 1.18 34.33
C GLU A 5 -5.50 1.15 32.80
N TYR A 6 -4.39 0.87 32.12
CA TYR A 6 -4.43 0.45 30.72
C TYR A 6 -4.98 -0.99 30.67
N THR A 7 -6.29 -1.11 30.47
CA THR A 7 -6.91 -2.40 30.19
C THR A 7 -6.64 -2.80 28.74
N HIS A 8 -5.60 -3.61 28.51
CA HIS A 8 -5.47 -4.39 27.30
C HIS A 8 -6.69 -5.30 27.14
N ARG A 9 -7.64 -4.88 26.33
CA ARG A 9 -8.73 -5.74 25.87
C ARG A 9 -8.15 -6.79 24.92
N ARG A 10 -7.70 -7.92 25.45
CA ARG A 10 -7.48 -9.15 24.66
C ARG A 10 -8.83 -9.54 24.06
N ARG A 11 -9.02 -9.26 22.77
CA ARG A 11 -10.13 -9.86 22.01
C ARG A 11 -9.89 -11.36 21.98
N HIS A 12 -10.78 -12.12 22.58
CA HIS A 12 -10.91 -13.56 22.40
C HIS A 12 -11.12 -13.82 20.90
N ILE A 13 -10.12 -14.40 20.24
CA ILE A 13 -10.30 -15.00 18.93
C ILE A 13 -11.12 -16.26 19.17
N SER A 14 -12.44 -16.19 18.99
CA SER A 14 -13.26 -17.37 18.95
C SER A 14 -12.91 -18.14 17.66
N ASN A 15 -12.65 -19.44 17.78
CA ASN A 15 -12.55 -20.39 16.67
C ASN A 15 -13.86 -20.36 15.87
N ARG A 16 -14.00 -19.39 14.97
CA ARG A 16 -15.02 -19.43 13.94
C ARG A 16 -14.47 -20.26 12.80
N HIS A 17 -15.25 -21.24 12.40
CA HIS A 17 -15.07 -22.11 11.24
C HIS A 17 -14.27 -21.42 10.13
N LEU A 18 -13.31 -22.13 9.56
CA LEU A 18 -12.60 -21.83 8.32
C LEU A 18 -13.62 -21.48 7.22
N SER A 19 -14.10 -20.26 7.22
CA SER A 19 -14.74 -19.70 6.04
C SER A 19 -13.59 -19.25 5.13
N ASP A 20 -13.59 -19.66 3.88
CA ASP A 20 -12.65 -19.24 2.84
C ASP A 20 -12.72 -17.71 2.55
N LYS A 21 -13.34 -16.95 3.41
CA LYS A 21 -13.62 -15.53 3.26
C LYS A 21 -12.64 -14.72 4.12
N TYR A 22 -11.73 -14.02 3.48
CA TYR A 22 -10.85 -13.07 4.14
C TYR A 22 -11.61 -11.80 4.53
N TYR A 23 -11.13 -11.12 5.55
CA TYR A 23 -11.63 -9.81 5.97
C TYR A 23 -10.46 -8.91 6.32
N TYR A 24 -10.64 -7.63 6.19
CA TYR A 24 -9.67 -6.64 6.62
C TYR A 24 -9.62 -6.61 8.17
N ALA A 25 -8.41 -6.74 8.71
CA ALA A 25 -8.18 -6.86 10.16
C ALA A 25 -7.69 -5.55 10.80
N GLY A 26 -7.55 -4.49 10.01
CA GLY A 26 -7.16 -3.15 10.49
C GLY A 26 -8.31 -2.36 11.07
N GLU A 27 -8.02 -1.10 11.42
CA GLU A 27 -8.95 -0.18 12.10
C GLU A 27 -9.53 0.89 11.16
N HIS A 28 -8.99 1.03 9.93
CA HIS A 28 -9.46 2.04 8.98
C HIS A 28 -10.80 1.63 8.35
N GLU A 29 -11.73 2.57 8.26
CA GLU A 29 -13.04 2.40 7.63
C GLU A 29 -13.09 2.96 6.20
N THR A 30 -11.93 3.28 5.62
CA THR A 30 -11.82 3.85 4.28
C THR A 30 -12.43 2.91 3.24
N ALA A 31 -13.40 3.41 2.49
CA ALA A 31 -14.00 2.65 1.38
C ALA A 31 -12.95 2.35 0.32
N THR A 32 -12.96 1.13 -0.21
CA THR A 32 -12.00 0.71 -1.22
C THR A 32 -12.22 1.46 -2.54
N GLY A 33 -11.21 2.21 -2.95
CA GLY A 33 -11.12 2.89 -4.24
C GLY A 33 -9.95 2.35 -5.06
N ILE A 34 -10.05 2.40 -6.39
CA ILE A 34 -8.98 1.95 -7.29
C ILE A 34 -8.75 3.02 -8.35
N ARG A 35 -7.52 3.49 -8.43
CA ARG A 35 -7.04 4.39 -9.47
C ARG A 35 -6.02 3.67 -10.34
N LEU A 36 -6.12 3.78 -11.65
CA LEU A 36 -5.17 3.24 -12.62
C LEU A 36 -4.47 4.37 -13.34
N THR A 37 -3.16 4.44 -13.20
CA THR A 37 -2.28 5.30 -13.99
C THR A 37 -1.53 4.44 -14.99
N GLN A 38 -1.76 4.70 -16.29
CA GLN A 38 -1.12 4.03 -17.41
C GLN A 38 -0.17 5.01 -18.10
N TYR A 39 1.07 4.60 -18.31
CA TYR A 39 2.04 5.50 -18.92
C TYR A 39 3.10 4.78 -19.76
N ASN A 40 3.63 5.51 -20.70
CA ASN A 40 4.85 5.20 -21.46
C ASN A 40 5.61 6.51 -21.72
N GLU A 41 6.66 6.47 -22.56
CA GLU A 41 7.47 7.66 -22.86
C GLU A 41 6.64 8.84 -23.39
N GLN A 42 5.60 8.58 -24.20
CA GLN A 42 4.81 9.60 -24.88
C GLN A 42 3.53 10.00 -24.16
N SER A 43 2.98 9.12 -23.35
CA SER A 43 1.65 9.30 -22.76
C SER A 43 1.60 9.00 -21.26
N LEU A 44 0.67 9.65 -20.58
CA LEU A 44 0.29 9.37 -19.21
C LEU A 44 -1.19 9.64 -19.05
N HIS A 45 -1.94 8.62 -18.63
CA HIS A 45 -3.38 8.67 -18.41
C HIS A 45 -3.73 8.11 -17.06
N THR A 46 -4.61 8.78 -16.33
CA THR A 46 -5.12 8.32 -15.04
C THR A 46 -6.64 8.23 -15.08
N LYS A 47 -7.19 7.16 -14.55
CA LYS A 47 -8.65 6.93 -14.45
C LYS A 47 -9.01 6.16 -13.18
N GLU A 48 -10.21 6.41 -12.69
CA GLU A 48 -10.81 5.57 -11.64
C GLU A 48 -11.32 4.25 -12.24
N VAL A 49 -11.11 3.15 -11.51
CA VAL A 49 -11.52 1.80 -11.91
C VAL A 49 -12.66 1.33 -11.02
N ARG A 50 -13.75 0.89 -11.63
CA ARG A 50 -14.87 0.30 -10.90
C ARG A 50 -14.53 -1.13 -10.46
N ILE A 51 -14.82 -1.43 -9.20
CA ILE A 51 -14.51 -2.72 -8.58
C ILE A 51 -15.35 -3.87 -9.17
N THR A 52 -16.47 -3.58 -9.83
CA THR A 52 -17.59 -4.49 -9.97
C THR A 52 -17.39 -5.69 -10.86
N ASP A 53 -16.76 -5.62 -12.05
CA ASP A 53 -16.93 -6.73 -12.99
C ASP A 53 -15.78 -7.05 -13.95
N THR A 54 -14.65 -6.38 -13.81
CA THR A 54 -13.57 -6.54 -14.79
C THR A 54 -12.42 -7.31 -14.14
N SER A 55 -11.83 -8.25 -14.87
CA SER A 55 -10.52 -8.78 -14.52
C SER A 55 -9.51 -7.65 -14.64
N PHE A 56 -8.83 -7.34 -13.54
CA PHE A 56 -7.86 -6.23 -13.47
C PHE A 56 -6.69 -6.46 -14.43
N SER A 57 -6.28 -7.71 -14.63
CA SER A 57 -5.23 -8.08 -15.58
C SER A 57 -5.60 -7.77 -17.03
N LYS A 58 -6.90 -7.68 -17.37
CA LYS A 58 -7.36 -7.27 -18.72
C LYS A 58 -7.34 -5.76 -18.94
N LEU A 59 -7.20 -4.96 -17.88
CA LEU A 59 -7.02 -3.51 -17.96
C LEU A 59 -5.57 -3.13 -18.23
N SER A 60 -4.64 -4.07 -18.01
CA SER A 60 -3.22 -3.87 -18.26
C SER A 60 -2.93 -3.86 -19.76
N ASP A 61 -2.05 -2.94 -20.16
CA ASP A 61 -1.57 -2.79 -21.54
C ASP A 61 -0.10 -3.23 -21.61
N SER A 62 0.23 -4.14 -22.52
CA SER A 62 1.60 -4.66 -22.68
C SER A 62 2.63 -3.59 -23.06
N ASP A 63 2.17 -2.50 -23.71
CA ASP A 63 3.02 -1.43 -24.24
C ASP A 63 3.17 -0.26 -23.28
N GLN A 64 2.56 -0.35 -22.09
CA GLN A 64 2.58 0.67 -21.07
C GLN A 64 3.01 0.08 -19.73
N ILE A 65 3.35 0.97 -18.79
CA ILE A 65 3.45 0.63 -17.39
C ILE A 65 2.12 0.97 -16.75
N ASP A 66 1.58 0.02 -16.02
CA ASP A 66 0.32 0.16 -15.28
C ASP A 66 0.61 0.29 -13.79
N TRP A 67 0.12 1.35 -13.20
CA TRP A 67 0.13 1.53 -11.76
C TRP A 67 -1.29 1.57 -11.22
N PHE A 68 -1.70 0.50 -10.54
CA PHE A 68 -2.95 0.45 -9.79
C PHE A 68 -2.71 0.89 -8.36
N GLU A 69 -3.44 1.87 -7.92
CA GLU A 69 -3.46 2.34 -6.54
C GLU A 69 -4.78 1.92 -5.91
N VAL A 70 -4.70 1.03 -4.95
CA VAL A 70 -5.84 0.53 -4.19
C VAL A 70 -5.78 1.17 -2.80
N SER A 71 -6.68 2.10 -2.53
CA SER A 71 -6.82 2.78 -1.24
C SER A 71 -8.05 2.27 -0.50
N GLY A 72 -7.92 2.03 0.80
CA GLY A 72 -8.94 1.38 1.62
C GLY A 72 -9.01 -0.13 1.37
N LEU A 73 -8.90 -0.91 2.44
CA LEU A 73 -8.84 -2.38 2.37
C LEU A 73 -10.13 -3.05 2.85
N THR A 74 -11.21 -2.28 3.06
CA THR A 74 -12.47 -2.78 3.62
C THR A 74 -13.20 -3.75 2.71
N ASN A 75 -13.00 -3.68 1.38
CA ASN A 75 -13.55 -4.62 0.42
C ASN A 75 -12.58 -5.80 0.17
N ALA A 76 -12.51 -6.73 1.12
CA ALA A 76 -11.63 -7.90 1.06
C ALA A 76 -11.87 -8.79 -0.18
N ASP A 77 -13.10 -8.86 -0.68
CA ASP A 77 -13.44 -9.63 -1.88
C ASP A 77 -12.77 -9.00 -3.14
N ALA A 78 -12.72 -7.67 -3.21
CA ALA A 78 -12.02 -6.96 -4.29
C ALA A 78 -10.50 -7.19 -4.22
N ILE A 79 -9.91 -7.06 -3.03
CA ILE A 79 -8.47 -7.31 -2.83
C ILE A 79 -8.11 -8.74 -3.24
N THR A 80 -8.88 -9.72 -2.76
CA THR A 80 -8.67 -11.15 -3.09
C THR A 80 -8.76 -11.39 -4.59
N ARG A 81 -9.67 -10.73 -5.28
CA ARG A 81 -9.82 -10.82 -6.74
C ARG A 81 -8.63 -10.22 -7.48
N ILE A 82 -8.17 -9.03 -7.08
CA ILE A 82 -6.97 -8.42 -7.66
C ILE A 82 -5.78 -9.36 -7.52
N VAL A 83 -5.53 -9.88 -6.32
CA VAL A 83 -4.41 -10.80 -6.04
C VAL A 83 -4.47 -12.03 -6.95
N LYS A 84 -5.66 -12.63 -7.11
CA LYS A 84 -5.88 -13.79 -7.99
C LYS A 84 -5.68 -13.45 -9.47
N ASP A 85 -6.18 -12.30 -9.93
CA ASP A 85 -6.08 -11.86 -11.32
C ASP A 85 -4.61 -11.70 -11.75
N PHE A 86 -3.74 -11.33 -10.82
CA PHE A 86 -2.30 -11.26 -11.03
C PHE A 86 -1.55 -12.54 -10.65
N GLY A 87 -2.29 -13.63 -10.37
CA GLY A 87 -1.78 -14.98 -10.22
C GLY A 87 -0.98 -15.21 -8.94
N LEU A 88 -1.31 -14.50 -7.86
CA LEU A 88 -0.79 -14.75 -6.52
C LEU A 88 -1.72 -15.68 -5.74
N HIS A 89 -1.24 -16.14 -4.59
CA HIS A 89 -1.97 -17.05 -3.73
C HIS A 89 -2.95 -16.32 -2.81
N ASN A 90 -3.96 -17.02 -2.32
CA ASN A 90 -4.92 -16.45 -1.35
C ASN A 90 -4.25 -15.99 -0.05
N LEU A 91 -3.13 -16.60 0.34
CA LEU A 91 -2.36 -16.18 1.52
C LEU A 91 -1.79 -14.78 1.36
N ASP A 92 -1.40 -14.38 0.14
CA ASP A 92 -0.93 -13.02 -0.15
C ASP A 92 -2.03 -11.98 0.08
N ALA A 93 -3.28 -12.33 -0.29
CA ALA A 93 -4.42 -11.48 0.02
C ALA A 93 -4.63 -11.32 1.54
N LYS A 94 -4.41 -12.39 2.31
CA LYS A 94 -4.46 -12.32 3.78
C LYS A 94 -3.41 -11.37 4.34
N ASP A 95 -2.19 -11.42 3.81
CA ASP A 95 -1.11 -10.56 4.29
C ASP A 95 -1.39 -9.08 3.98
N ILE A 96 -1.92 -8.78 2.79
CA ILE A 96 -2.37 -7.44 2.43
C ILE A 96 -3.49 -6.95 3.38
N LEU A 97 -4.41 -7.84 3.76
CA LEU A 97 -5.57 -7.52 4.58
C LEU A 97 -5.30 -7.53 6.11
N THR A 98 -4.07 -7.85 6.53
CA THR A 98 -3.72 -7.95 7.96
C THR A 98 -2.57 -7.01 8.32
N PRO A 99 -2.84 -5.76 8.73
CA PRO A 99 -1.84 -4.70 8.94
C PRO A 99 -0.76 -4.99 9.98
N GLN A 100 -0.97 -5.94 10.88
CA GLN A 100 -0.03 -6.28 11.95
C GLN A 100 1.01 -7.33 11.56
N HIS A 101 1.15 -7.60 10.27
CA HIS A 101 2.12 -8.57 9.78
C HIS A 101 3.55 -8.05 9.78
N VAL A 102 4.47 -9.00 9.83
CA VAL A 102 5.91 -8.75 9.71
C VAL A 102 6.22 -8.23 8.30
N VAL A 103 7.09 -7.23 8.23
CA VAL A 103 7.65 -6.75 6.96
C VAL A 103 8.26 -7.94 6.22
N LYS A 104 7.87 -8.14 4.96
CA LYS A 104 8.34 -9.26 4.15
C LYS A 104 8.42 -8.92 2.66
N VAL A 105 9.26 -9.65 1.97
CA VAL A 105 9.32 -9.69 0.51
C VAL A 105 9.15 -11.14 0.10
N GLU A 106 8.18 -11.40 -0.76
CA GLU A 106 7.97 -12.72 -1.37
C GLU A 106 8.16 -12.62 -2.88
N GLU A 107 9.02 -13.47 -3.40
CA GLU A 107 9.33 -13.51 -4.81
C GLU A 107 8.72 -14.78 -5.44
N TYR A 108 8.00 -14.56 -6.54
CA TYR A 108 7.42 -15.60 -7.38
C TYR A 108 7.99 -15.49 -8.80
N LYS A 109 7.78 -16.49 -9.62
CA LYS A 109 8.23 -16.43 -11.02
C LYS A 109 7.61 -15.24 -11.76
N GLY A 110 8.40 -14.16 -11.95
CA GLY A 110 7.98 -12.93 -12.63
C GLY A 110 7.08 -12.01 -11.81
N ARG A 111 6.98 -12.22 -10.49
CA ARG A 111 6.17 -11.39 -9.59
C ARG A 111 6.88 -11.22 -8.25
N MET A 112 6.58 -10.13 -7.56
CA MET A 112 7.10 -9.85 -6.23
C MET A 112 6.03 -9.15 -5.40
N LEU A 113 5.79 -9.63 -4.19
CA LEU A 113 4.97 -8.97 -3.19
C LEU A 113 5.87 -8.44 -2.07
N ILE A 114 5.74 -7.15 -1.79
CA ILE A 114 6.40 -6.47 -0.68
C ILE A 114 5.31 -6.04 0.29
N VAL A 115 5.44 -6.40 1.56
CA VAL A 115 4.57 -5.97 2.64
C VAL A 115 5.41 -5.23 3.66
N LEU A 116 5.02 -4.01 4.01
CA LEU A 116 5.78 -3.15 4.91
C LEU A 116 4.85 -2.13 5.61
N ASN A 117 5.40 -1.41 6.56
CA ASN A 117 4.72 -0.30 7.21
C ASN A 117 5.49 1.00 6.96
N SER A 118 4.76 2.10 6.77
CA SER A 118 5.28 3.46 6.75
C SER A 118 4.81 4.18 8.00
N CYS A 119 5.60 5.13 8.49
CA CYS A 119 5.17 6.06 9.52
C CYS A 119 5.17 7.47 8.94
N TYR A 120 4.24 8.29 9.39
CA TYR A 120 4.15 9.70 9.02
C TYR A 120 3.47 10.50 10.13
N TYR A 121 3.64 11.83 10.11
CA TYR A 121 2.89 12.70 11.00
C TYR A 121 1.69 13.28 10.27
N ASP A 122 0.52 13.19 10.91
CA ASP A 122 -0.71 13.75 10.38
C ASP A 122 -0.79 15.29 10.59
N VAL A 123 -1.90 15.89 10.15
CA VAL A 123 -2.15 17.34 10.27
C VAL A 123 -2.22 17.84 11.72
N ASN A 124 -2.45 16.93 12.67
CA ASN A 124 -2.47 17.20 14.11
C ASN A 124 -1.10 16.99 14.77
N ASN A 125 -0.07 16.72 13.97
CA ASN A 125 1.26 16.37 14.46
C ASN A 125 1.29 15.08 15.30
N GLU A 126 0.39 14.12 15.02
CA GLU A 126 0.38 12.81 15.64
C GLU A 126 1.04 11.78 14.72
N MET A 127 1.91 10.95 15.28
CA MET A 127 2.54 9.87 14.52
C MET A 127 1.51 8.79 14.17
N ARG A 128 1.39 8.48 12.91
CA ARG A 128 0.53 7.45 12.35
C ARG A 128 1.35 6.37 11.67
N SER A 129 0.83 5.16 11.68
CA SER A 129 1.38 4.05 10.90
C SER A 129 0.43 3.71 9.76
N GLU A 130 0.97 3.43 8.60
CA GLU A 130 0.24 3.00 7.41
C GLU A 130 0.78 1.66 6.95
N HIS A 131 -0.08 0.66 6.87
CA HIS A 131 0.26 -0.62 6.26
C HIS A 131 0.23 -0.49 4.74
N ILE A 132 1.32 -0.87 4.09
CA ILE A 132 1.48 -0.75 2.66
C ILE A 132 1.89 -2.10 2.09
N SER A 133 1.23 -2.50 1.00
CA SER A 133 1.68 -3.63 0.21
C SER A 133 1.91 -3.20 -1.23
N ILE A 134 2.96 -3.71 -1.85
CA ILE A 134 3.30 -3.43 -3.24
C ILE A 134 3.46 -4.75 -3.97
N LEU A 135 2.62 -4.98 -4.97
CA LEU A 135 2.72 -6.09 -5.88
C LEU A 135 3.32 -5.61 -7.20
N VAL A 136 4.38 -6.27 -7.64
CA VAL A 136 4.98 -6.03 -8.95
C VAL A 136 4.81 -7.28 -9.81
N ALA A 137 4.27 -7.11 -11.01
CA ALA A 137 4.06 -8.20 -11.97
C ALA A 137 4.32 -7.69 -13.39
N ASN A 138 5.45 -8.05 -13.98
CA ASN A 138 5.90 -7.55 -15.30
C ASN A 138 5.89 -6.00 -15.35
N ASN A 139 5.03 -5.43 -16.23
CA ASN A 139 4.86 -3.98 -16.40
C ASN A 139 3.82 -3.38 -15.44
N THR A 140 3.28 -4.15 -14.51
CA THR A 140 2.25 -3.69 -13.59
C THR A 140 2.81 -3.55 -12.18
N VAL A 141 2.51 -2.43 -11.53
CA VAL A 141 2.73 -2.20 -10.11
C VAL A 141 1.35 -1.96 -9.48
N ILE A 142 1.09 -2.60 -8.34
CA ILE A 142 -0.14 -2.40 -7.57
C ILE A 142 0.26 -2.03 -6.17
N THR A 143 -0.19 -0.86 -5.69
CA THR A 143 -0.02 -0.44 -4.31
C THR A 143 -1.34 -0.61 -3.57
N PHE A 144 -1.27 -1.11 -2.34
CA PHE A 144 -2.38 -1.24 -1.42
C PHE A 144 -2.08 -0.41 -0.18
N THR A 145 -2.99 0.49 0.20
CA THR A 145 -2.90 1.34 1.40
C THR A 145 -4.18 1.24 2.21
N GLU A 146 -4.11 1.38 3.53
CA GLU A 146 -5.29 1.32 4.40
C GLU A 146 -6.17 2.56 4.28
N SER A 147 -5.56 3.69 3.97
CA SER A 147 -6.23 4.99 3.94
C SER A 147 -6.08 5.68 2.58
N ASN A 148 -6.74 6.83 2.43
CA ASN A 148 -6.57 7.73 1.29
C ASN A 148 -5.41 8.72 1.48
N ASN A 149 -4.49 8.42 2.41
CA ASN A 149 -3.33 9.29 2.61
C ASN A 149 -2.47 9.33 1.34
N PRO A 150 -2.05 10.52 0.88
CA PRO A 150 -1.28 10.67 -0.36
C PRO A 150 0.20 10.27 -0.19
N VAL A 151 0.45 9.08 0.35
CA VAL A 151 1.82 8.54 0.59
C VAL A 151 2.68 8.62 -0.65
N PHE A 152 2.11 8.43 -1.84
CA PHE A 152 2.84 8.36 -3.11
C PHE A 152 2.74 9.62 -3.95
N GLU A 153 2.40 10.77 -3.37
CA GLU A 153 2.30 12.06 -4.08
C GLU A 153 3.61 12.45 -4.81
N ALA A 154 4.76 12.12 -4.21
CA ALA A 154 6.06 12.35 -4.83
C ALA A 154 6.24 11.53 -6.12
N ALA A 155 5.75 10.28 -6.16
CA ALA A 155 5.79 9.44 -7.34
C ALA A 155 4.87 9.98 -8.46
N HIS A 156 3.68 10.49 -8.11
CA HIS A 156 2.83 11.19 -9.07
C HIS A 156 3.49 12.41 -9.67
N LYS A 157 4.10 13.27 -8.85
CA LYS A 157 4.86 14.43 -9.32
C LYS A 157 6.01 14.04 -10.23
N ALA A 158 6.74 12.97 -9.90
CA ALA A 158 7.82 12.45 -10.72
C ALA A 158 7.30 11.94 -12.10
N LEU A 159 6.17 11.24 -12.13
CA LEU A 159 5.54 10.80 -13.36
C LEU A 159 5.05 11.97 -14.22
N LEU A 160 4.40 12.97 -13.61
CA LEU A 160 3.90 14.16 -14.31
C LEU A 160 5.04 14.96 -14.94
N SER A 161 6.11 15.22 -14.20
CA SER A 161 7.30 15.96 -14.67
C SER A 161 8.28 15.12 -15.48
N ASN A 162 8.03 13.82 -15.64
CA ASN A 162 8.93 12.85 -16.24
C ASN A 162 10.35 12.90 -15.62
N MET A 163 10.43 13.05 -14.29
CA MET A 163 11.67 13.15 -13.54
C MET A 163 12.57 11.93 -13.81
N LEU A 164 13.86 12.16 -14.04
CA LEU A 164 14.83 11.11 -14.37
C LEU A 164 14.41 10.20 -15.56
N ASN A 165 13.52 10.66 -16.42
CA ASN A 165 12.92 9.89 -17.49
C ASN A 165 12.20 8.62 -17.00
N ILE A 166 11.48 8.75 -15.87
CA ILE A 166 10.79 7.63 -15.21
C ILE A 166 9.86 6.89 -16.17
N ARG A 167 9.21 7.62 -17.09
CA ARG A 167 8.27 7.03 -18.04
C ARG A 167 8.91 6.05 -19.03
N LYS A 168 10.24 6.16 -19.24
CA LYS A 168 11.01 5.29 -20.16
C LYS A 168 11.61 4.06 -19.47
N LYS A 169 11.70 4.03 -18.15
CA LYS A 169 12.53 3.07 -17.41
C LYS A 169 11.78 1.89 -16.80
N GLY A 170 10.53 1.66 -17.18
CA GLY A 170 9.77 0.49 -16.76
C GLY A 170 9.29 0.54 -15.29
N SER A 171 8.63 -0.54 -14.88
CA SER A 171 8.03 -0.70 -13.54
C SER A 171 9.04 -0.69 -12.40
N GLY A 172 10.29 -1.11 -12.66
CA GLY A 172 11.36 -1.15 -11.65
C GLY A 172 11.74 0.24 -11.12
N LEU A 173 11.77 1.28 -11.98
CA LEU A 173 12.04 2.64 -11.52
C LEU A 173 10.85 3.20 -10.74
N LEU A 174 9.61 2.91 -11.15
CA LEU A 174 8.44 3.27 -10.35
C LEU A 174 8.53 2.65 -8.97
N LEU A 175 8.80 1.34 -8.87
CA LEU A 175 8.99 0.65 -7.59
C LEU A 175 10.06 1.35 -6.73
N ALA A 176 11.21 1.70 -7.33
CA ALA A 176 12.27 2.39 -6.61
C ALA A 176 11.81 3.75 -6.06
N PHE A 177 11.01 4.52 -6.81
CA PHE A 177 10.42 5.77 -6.33
C PHE A 177 9.44 5.55 -5.17
N LEU A 178 8.58 4.52 -5.27
CA LEU A 178 7.62 4.18 -4.21
C LEU A 178 8.35 3.81 -2.91
N LEU A 179 9.34 2.93 -3.00
CA LEU A 179 10.15 2.51 -1.85
C LEU A 179 10.94 3.69 -1.26
N ASN A 180 11.53 4.54 -2.10
CA ASN A 180 12.26 5.71 -1.62
C ASN A 180 11.34 6.69 -0.87
N THR A 181 10.09 6.87 -1.33
CA THR A 181 9.10 7.70 -0.63
C THR A 181 8.79 7.14 0.76
N ILE A 182 8.61 5.82 0.88
CA ILE A 182 8.34 5.16 2.16
C ILE A 182 9.54 5.31 3.11
N ILE A 183 10.75 5.10 2.60
CA ILE A 183 11.98 5.26 3.39
C ILE A 183 12.15 6.72 3.84
N ALA A 184 11.88 7.69 2.97
CA ALA A 184 11.95 9.11 3.32
C ALA A 184 10.98 9.46 4.46
N ASN A 185 9.74 8.98 4.41
CA ASN A 185 8.75 9.17 5.48
C ASN A 185 9.20 8.54 6.82
N LEU A 186 9.82 7.36 6.76
CA LEU A 186 10.36 6.70 7.95
C LEU A 186 11.52 7.49 8.57
N VAL A 187 12.43 8.00 7.73
CA VAL A 187 13.58 8.83 8.18
C VAL A 187 13.07 10.13 8.79
N GLU A 188 12.13 10.83 8.13
CA GLU A 188 11.52 12.05 8.65
C GLU A 188 10.84 11.82 10.00
N SER A 189 10.09 10.71 10.12
CA SER A 189 9.44 10.34 11.36
C SER A 189 10.45 10.06 12.48
N ALA A 190 11.55 9.40 12.18
CA ALA A 190 12.62 9.12 13.14
C ALA A 190 13.31 10.42 13.62
N SER A 191 13.64 11.33 12.71
CA SER A 191 14.25 12.64 13.06
C SER A 191 13.34 13.45 13.96
N LYS A 192 12.03 13.42 13.70
CA LYS A 192 11.06 14.15 14.54
C LYS A 192 10.91 13.56 15.94
N VAL A 193 11.04 12.24 16.08
CA VAL A 193 11.10 11.60 17.41
C VAL A 193 12.36 12.01 18.15
N GLU A 194 13.51 12.12 17.47
CA GLU A 194 14.76 12.57 18.05
C GLU A 194 14.65 14.01 18.57
N GLU A 195 14.10 14.94 17.79
CA GLU A 195 13.83 16.32 18.22
C GLU A 195 12.96 16.38 19.49
N ILE A 196 11.89 15.57 19.55
CA ILE A 196 11.00 15.51 20.74
C ILE A 196 11.74 14.99 21.97
N LEU A 197 12.66 14.04 21.80
CA LEU A 197 13.44 13.50 22.92
C LEU A 197 14.45 14.51 23.45
N GLU A 198 15.11 15.28 22.56
CA GLU A 198 16.02 16.34 22.94
C GLU A 198 15.30 17.44 23.75
N ASP A 199 14.09 17.85 23.33
CA ASP A 199 13.27 18.84 24.05
C ASP A 199 12.81 18.37 25.45
N ILE A 200 12.81 17.07 25.73
CA ILE A 200 12.45 16.52 27.04
C ILE A 200 13.65 16.45 27.99
N GLU A 201 14.87 16.38 27.46
CA GLU A 201 16.10 16.30 28.24
C GLU A 201 16.62 17.68 28.70
N GLU A 202 16.14 18.79 28.09
CA GLU A 202 16.42 20.17 28.53
C GLU A 202 15.46 20.61 29.66
#